data_d896165f534862e5fd7866d69386865b
#
_entry.id   d896165f534862e5fd7866d69386865b
#
_cell.length_a   1.000
_cell.length_b   1.000
_cell.length_c   1.000
_cell.angle_alpha   90.00
_cell.angle_beta   90.00
_cell.angle_gamma   90.00
#
_symmetry.space_group_name_H-M   'P 1'
#
loop_
_entity.id
_entity.type
_entity.pdbx_description
1 polymer ?
#
loop_
_entity_poly.entity_id
_entity_poly.type
_entity_poly.pdbx_seq_one_letter_code
_entity_poly.pdbx_strand_id
1 'polypeptide(L)'
;MRGLGRREFLALAAGAAAAPLLPGRAFAGSATDTPLHGLSAFGDLKYPPDFTHFGYLNPNAPKGGAINFSPPNWQYNQNVTTFNTLNSFVPGGDAPPRMEICYDTLMARALDEPDALYGLLAETVTISADRNTFTFALRPEARWHDGTPLTADDVMFTYMTFKDKGHPLLSLPLSDLLTVEAIDPKTVRLTFSGKQSSRTVQTIAAFPIISRSWFSEHPFDSSQLVAPLGSGPYKVGRVAAGQTIVYERVADYWGRDLPVNRGLYNFDILRIDVYRERQAGFEAFKKGDVTFRQEFTSRVWATGYDFPALNAGKVVKREFPDEKSARLQGWAINQRRPQFKDARVRRAIALCFDFEWTNKNLFYGLYERSQSCFQQSEFVAEGVPSSEELNLLEPLRDDLPAEAFGEAVMQPASSGTGRDRKLLGEAVWLLAEAGWKRQGPLVQNDKGERLMLEILVNDDVFVRVDSPFVENMRAVGIDASIRQVDPAQYAVRQNDFDFDMMSLALNLFATPTYDTLENIFHSRTANVSGSRNLPGTADAAVDRLIAIAGEAKSREELTVALRVLDRVLRARMDWIPNWYSANHRAAYWDMFGFVEPKPDYGFPIELMWWFDKDKAAAIGKA
;
A
#
# COMPACT_ATOMS: atom_id res chain seq x y z
N MET A 1 37.32 41.61 33.02
CA MET A 1 36.22 40.65 32.99
C MET A 1 35.19 41.09 34.03
N ARG A 2 34.11 41.75 33.60
CA ARG A 2 33.00 42.17 34.48
C ARG A 2 31.90 41.11 34.38
N GLY A 3 31.56 40.46 35.50
CA GLY A 3 30.51 39.48 35.59
C GLY A 3 29.13 40.08 35.44
N LEU A 4 28.30 39.48 34.64
CA LEU A 4 26.91 39.81 34.44
C LEU A 4 26.09 39.50 35.69
N GLY A 5 25.30 40.46 36.16
CA GLY A 5 24.53 40.38 37.38
C GLY A 5 23.24 39.54 37.22
N ARG A 6 22.78 38.98 38.34
CA ARG A 6 21.59 38.10 38.45
C ARG A 6 20.27 38.69 37.84
N ARG A 7 20.21 40.01 37.59
CA ARG A 7 19.04 40.66 36.95
C ARG A 7 19.02 40.55 35.42
N GLU A 8 20.18 40.38 34.77
CA GLU A 8 20.27 40.22 33.31
C GLU A 8 19.97 38.77 32.88
N PHE A 9 20.14 37.79 33.80
CA PHE A 9 19.77 36.41 33.56
C PHE A 9 18.24 36.16 33.61
N LEU A 10 17.50 37.01 34.35
CA LEU A 10 16.03 36.92 34.42
C LEU A 10 15.31 37.62 33.26
N ALA A 11 15.97 38.52 32.55
CA ALA A 11 15.42 39.20 31.38
C ALA A 11 15.57 38.33 30.10
N LEU A 12 16.51 37.37 30.06
CA LEU A 12 16.69 36.41 28.97
C LEU A 12 15.77 35.17 29.09
N ALA A 13 15.21 34.91 30.27
CA ALA A 13 14.29 33.81 30.51
C ALA A 13 12.80 34.11 30.17
N ALA A 14 12.46 35.39 29.93
CA ALA A 14 11.09 35.81 29.61
C ALA A 14 10.81 35.95 28.11
N GLY A 15 11.80 35.68 27.24
CA GLY A 15 11.68 35.77 25.78
C GLY A 15 11.51 34.42 25.03
N ALA A 16 11.46 33.31 25.76
CA ALA A 16 11.44 31.96 25.14
C ALA A 16 10.10 31.19 25.31
N ALA A 17 8.99 31.91 25.39
CA ALA A 17 7.67 31.30 25.57
C ALA A 17 6.63 31.82 24.58
N ALA A 18 6.92 31.74 23.31
CA ALA A 18 5.91 31.77 22.24
C ALA A 18 6.46 31.08 20.99
N ALA A 19 6.81 29.80 21.13
CA ALA A 19 6.72 28.91 19.98
C ALA A 19 5.22 28.71 19.73
N PRO A 20 4.70 28.96 18.52
CA PRO A 20 3.34 28.59 18.22
C PRO A 20 3.26 27.07 18.39
N LEU A 21 2.40 26.62 19.29
CA LEU A 21 1.90 25.25 19.33
C LEU A 21 1.32 25.02 17.93
N LEU A 22 2.02 24.26 17.12
CA LEU A 22 1.47 23.73 15.88
C LEU A 22 0.18 23.01 16.27
N PRO A 23 -0.97 23.34 15.70
CA PRO A 23 -2.21 22.66 16.00
C PRO A 23 -2.01 21.16 15.73
N GLY A 24 -2.41 20.34 16.69
CA GLY A 24 -2.37 18.88 16.56
C GLY A 24 -3.03 18.46 15.26
N ARG A 25 -2.44 17.52 14.56
CA ARG A 25 -2.89 16.97 13.28
C ARG A 25 -4.34 16.51 13.45
N ALA A 26 -5.29 17.22 12.86
CA ALA A 26 -6.69 17.00 13.11
C ALA A 26 -7.21 15.75 12.36
N PHE A 27 -7.77 14.84 13.12
CA PHE A 27 -8.82 13.96 12.63
C PHE A 27 -10.07 14.83 12.36
N ALA A 28 -10.66 14.76 11.17
CA ALA A 28 -11.84 15.57 10.84
C ALA A 28 -13.17 15.01 11.37
N GLY A 29 -13.23 13.74 11.84
CA GLY A 29 -14.44 13.14 12.43
C GLY A 29 -14.82 13.75 13.80
N SER A 30 -16.09 13.68 14.23
CA SER A 30 -16.59 14.26 15.47
C SER A 30 -15.90 13.65 16.69
N ALA A 31 -15.20 14.46 17.50
CA ALA A 31 -14.87 14.08 18.86
C ALA A 31 -16.18 14.02 19.64
N THR A 32 -16.55 12.87 20.14
CA THR A 32 -17.79 12.68 20.92
C THR A 32 -17.49 11.81 22.11
N ASP A 33 -17.99 12.19 23.30
CA ASP A 33 -18.11 11.28 24.43
C ASP A 33 -19.15 10.16 24.14
N THR A 34 -19.70 10.12 22.94
CA THR A 34 -20.68 9.15 22.48
C THR A 34 -19.96 7.94 21.87
N PRO A 35 -20.30 6.71 22.29
CA PRO A 35 -19.77 5.50 21.68
C PRO A 35 -20.12 5.40 20.19
N LEU A 36 -19.13 5.14 19.35
CA LEU A 36 -19.24 4.98 17.89
C LEU A 36 -19.14 3.49 17.54
N HIS A 37 -19.95 3.03 16.58
CA HIS A 37 -19.93 1.65 16.09
C HIS A 37 -18.86 1.42 15.00
N GLY A 38 -18.23 2.49 14.53
CA GLY A 38 -17.22 2.45 13.49
C GLY A 38 -16.27 3.65 13.58
N LEU A 39 -15.19 3.59 12.80
CA LEU A 39 -14.12 4.57 12.76
C LEU A 39 -13.72 4.80 11.30
N SER A 40 -13.67 6.06 10.84
CA SER A 40 -13.09 6.48 9.57
C SER A 40 -12.20 7.71 9.77
N ALA A 41 -11.45 8.11 8.74
CA ALA A 41 -10.57 9.28 8.82
C ALA A 41 -11.37 10.57 9.09
N PHE A 42 -12.56 10.68 8.51
CA PHE A 42 -13.40 11.89 8.57
C PHE A 42 -14.70 11.71 9.37
N GLY A 43 -14.94 10.51 9.90
CA GLY A 43 -16.17 10.18 10.63
C GLY A 43 -17.35 9.82 9.72
N ASP A 44 -17.12 9.73 8.42
CA ASP A 44 -18.07 9.29 7.39
C ASP A 44 -18.12 7.75 7.37
N LEU A 45 -19.27 7.18 7.66
CA LEU A 45 -19.50 5.74 7.66
C LEU A 45 -20.69 5.42 6.74
N LYS A 46 -20.50 4.49 5.83
CA LYS A 46 -21.54 4.03 4.90
C LYS A 46 -22.63 3.21 5.61
N TYR A 47 -22.24 2.39 6.58
CA TYR A 47 -23.14 1.48 7.26
C TYR A 47 -23.62 2.09 8.57
N PRO A 48 -24.95 2.12 8.82
CA PRO A 48 -25.51 2.60 10.09
C PRO A 48 -25.25 1.61 11.24
N PRO A 49 -25.47 2.01 12.52
CA PRO A 49 -25.18 1.13 13.67
C PRO A 49 -25.93 -0.21 13.67
N ASP A 50 -27.07 -0.27 13.01
CA ASP A 50 -27.95 -1.44 12.92
C ASP A 50 -27.81 -2.23 11.60
N PHE A 51 -26.73 -2.01 10.85
CA PHE A 51 -26.49 -2.76 9.61
C PHE A 51 -26.38 -4.27 9.90
N THR A 52 -26.78 -5.09 8.93
CA THR A 52 -26.87 -6.55 9.12
C THR A 52 -25.74 -7.33 8.46
N HIS A 53 -25.11 -6.77 7.44
CA HIS A 53 -23.95 -7.30 6.72
C HIS A 53 -23.40 -6.23 5.76
N PHE A 54 -22.17 -6.40 5.31
CA PHE A 54 -21.62 -5.55 4.26
C PHE A 54 -22.30 -5.82 2.91
N GLY A 55 -22.63 -4.77 2.17
CA GLY A 55 -23.40 -4.85 0.93
C GLY A 55 -22.75 -5.62 -0.22
N TYR A 56 -21.44 -5.82 -0.16
CA TYR A 56 -20.66 -6.60 -1.14
C TYR A 56 -20.58 -8.11 -0.80
N LEU A 57 -21.26 -8.58 0.24
CA LEU A 57 -21.26 -9.97 0.69
C LEU A 57 -22.63 -10.64 0.47
N ASN A 58 -22.61 -11.95 0.27
CA ASN A 58 -23.81 -12.77 0.33
C ASN A 58 -24.00 -13.31 1.75
N PRO A 59 -24.96 -12.79 2.56
CA PRO A 59 -25.16 -13.26 3.93
C PRO A 59 -25.63 -14.72 4.01
N ASN A 60 -26.12 -15.28 2.90
CA ASN A 60 -26.58 -16.66 2.76
C ASN A 60 -25.58 -17.54 2.00
N ALA A 61 -24.33 -17.10 1.82
CA ALA A 61 -23.30 -17.90 1.17
C ALA A 61 -23.18 -19.28 1.86
N PRO A 62 -23.21 -20.40 1.09
CA PRO A 62 -23.09 -21.71 1.68
C PRO A 62 -21.72 -21.90 2.33
N LYS A 63 -21.70 -22.52 3.51
CA LYS A 63 -20.47 -22.91 4.20
C LYS A 63 -20.07 -24.30 3.74
N GLY A 64 -18.78 -24.54 3.54
CA GLY A 64 -18.26 -25.85 3.18
C GLY A 64 -17.20 -25.83 2.09
N GLY A 65 -16.66 -27.00 1.78
CA GLY A 65 -15.67 -27.19 0.75
C GLY A 65 -14.28 -26.65 1.10
N ALA A 66 -13.42 -26.68 0.11
CA ALA A 66 -12.02 -26.29 0.27
C ALA A 66 -11.56 -25.40 -0.90
N ILE A 67 -10.63 -24.52 -0.59
CA ILE A 67 -9.85 -23.81 -1.60
C ILE A 67 -8.36 -24.08 -1.38
N ASN A 68 -7.65 -24.41 -2.45
CA ASN A 68 -6.19 -24.40 -2.47
C ASN A 68 -5.73 -23.27 -3.39
N PHE A 69 -5.01 -22.30 -2.84
CA PHE A 69 -4.67 -21.08 -3.55
C PHE A 69 -3.24 -20.61 -3.27
N SER A 70 -2.71 -19.82 -4.19
CA SER A 70 -1.46 -19.07 -3.98
C SER A 70 -1.81 -17.65 -3.55
N PRO A 71 -1.51 -17.24 -2.31
CA PRO A 71 -1.80 -15.89 -1.85
C PRO A 71 -1.09 -14.83 -2.71
N PRO A 72 -1.79 -13.79 -3.17
CA PRO A 72 -1.20 -12.75 -4.01
C PRO A 72 -0.34 -11.76 -3.22
N ASN A 73 -0.50 -11.72 -1.91
CA ASN A 73 0.20 -10.84 -0.98
C ASN A 73 0.44 -11.54 0.35
N TRP A 74 1.34 -10.99 1.14
CA TRP A 74 1.70 -11.47 2.48
C TRP A 74 2.13 -10.29 3.35
N GLN A 75 2.16 -10.49 4.67
CA GLN A 75 2.44 -9.46 5.66
C GLN A 75 3.51 -9.93 6.65
N TYR A 76 4.09 -8.98 7.36
CA TYR A 76 5.07 -9.22 8.41
C TYR A 76 6.25 -10.08 7.92
N ASN A 77 6.61 -11.16 8.64
CA ASN A 77 7.64 -12.11 8.24
C ASN A 77 7.11 -13.29 7.39
N GLN A 78 5.89 -13.17 6.84
CA GLN A 78 5.31 -14.24 6.00
C GLN A 78 6.09 -14.41 4.70
N ASN A 79 6.22 -15.67 4.25
CA ASN A 79 6.93 -16.04 3.03
C ASN A 79 6.11 -17.06 2.23
N VAL A 80 5.98 -16.83 0.91
CA VAL A 80 5.22 -17.69 0.00
C VAL A 80 6.05 -18.84 -0.58
N THR A 81 7.37 -18.85 -0.33
CA THR A 81 8.30 -19.85 -0.91
C THR A 81 8.85 -20.83 0.12
N THR A 82 8.65 -20.57 1.42
CA THR A 82 9.05 -21.45 2.53
C THR A 82 8.38 -20.99 3.83
N PHE A 83 8.43 -21.81 4.88
CA PHE A 83 8.17 -21.35 6.25
C PHE A 83 8.80 -22.30 7.28
N ASN A 84 9.23 -21.76 8.42
CA ASN A 84 9.90 -22.45 9.51
C ASN A 84 9.39 -22.04 10.91
N THR A 85 8.42 -21.15 10.96
CA THR A 85 7.72 -20.73 12.19
C THR A 85 6.24 -20.52 11.92
N LEU A 86 5.38 -20.60 12.95
CA LEU A 86 3.98 -20.17 12.90
C LEU A 86 3.74 -18.82 13.57
N ASN A 87 4.78 -18.17 14.09
CA ASN A 87 4.69 -16.81 14.59
C ASN A 87 5.02 -15.82 13.48
N SER A 88 3.99 -15.19 12.89
CA SER A 88 4.16 -14.22 11.82
C SER A 88 4.42 -12.79 12.31
N PHE A 89 4.47 -12.54 13.60
CA PHE A 89 4.51 -11.20 14.17
C PHE A 89 5.89 -10.72 14.61
N VAL A 90 6.90 -11.57 14.52
CA VAL A 90 8.30 -11.27 14.90
C VAL A 90 9.13 -10.83 13.70
N PRO A 91 10.26 -10.10 13.90
CA PRO A 91 11.13 -9.67 12.82
C PRO A 91 11.86 -10.81 12.10
N GLY A 92 12.05 -11.94 12.76
CA GLY A 92 12.86 -13.07 12.25
C GLY A 92 12.03 -14.30 11.92
N GLY A 93 12.63 -15.22 11.13
CA GLY A 93 11.98 -16.42 10.64
C GLY A 93 11.08 -16.17 9.43
N ASP A 94 10.58 -17.26 8.83
CA ASP A 94 9.61 -17.23 7.74
C ASP A 94 8.33 -17.90 8.22
N ALA A 95 7.22 -17.16 8.26
CA ALA A 95 5.90 -17.69 8.58
C ALA A 95 5.10 -17.99 7.32
N PRO A 96 4.14 -18.93 7.36
CA PRO A 96 3.25 -19.14 6.24
C PRO A 96 2.29 -17.95 6.07
N PRO A 97 1.84 -17.67 4.85
CA PRO A 97 0.84 -16.62 4.61
C PRO A 97 -0.50 -16.91 5.32
N ARG A 98 -1.22 -15.85 5.64
CA ARG A 98 -2.58 -15.88 6.24
C ARG A 98 -2.65 -16.31 7.69
N MET A 99 -1.55 -16.28 8.45
CA MET A 99 -1.59 -16.54 9.89
C MET A 99 -2.53 -15.59 10.66
N GLU A 100 -2.71 -14.38 10.16
CA GLU A 100 -3.59 -13.35 10.74
C GLU A 100 -5.06 -13.78 10.84
N ILE A 101 -5.54 -14.68 9.97
CA ILE A 101 -6.95 -15.13 10.00
C ILE A 101 -7.29 -16.02 11.20
N CYS A 102 -6.27 -16.46 11.94
CA CYS A 102 -6.46 -17.20 13.19
C CYS A 102 -6.83 -16.27 14.38
N TYR A 103 -6.80 -14.96 14.20
CA TYR A 103 -6.99 -13.97 15.25
C TYR A 103 -8.06 -12.97 14.86
N ASP A 104 -8.76 -12.45 15.87
CA ASP A 104 -9.62 -11.28 15.69
C ASP A 104 -8.85 -9.98 15.92
N THR A 105 -9.43 -8.89 15.45
CA THR A 105 -8.96 -7.52 15.61
C THR A 105 -9.97 -6.71 16.42
N LEU A 106 -9.59 -5.56 16.98
CA LEU A 106 -10.59 -4.71 17.65
C LEU A 106 -11.72 -4.32 16.69
N MET A 107 -11.35 -3.96 15.45
CA MET A 107 -12.30 -3.54 14.43
C MET A 107 -11.98 -4.19 13.08
N ALA A 108 -13.01 -4.47 12.29
CA ALA A 108 -12.94 -5.06 10.95
C ALA A 108 -13.08 -4.00 9.86
N ARG A 109 -12.30 -4.11 8.78
CA ARG A 109 -12.32 -3.18 7.66
C ARG A 109 -13.49 -3.48 6.71
N ALA A 110 -14.23 -2.45 6.31
CA ALA A 110 -15.11 -2.49 5.15
C ALA A 110 -14.27 -2.37 3.86
N LEU A 111 -14.54 -3.22 2.86
CA LEU A 111 -13.78 -3.24 1.61
C LEU A 111 -14.43 -2.41 0.49
N ASP A 112 -15.58 -1.83 0.74
CA ASP A 112 -16.30 -0.92 -0.15
C ASP A 112 -16.29 0.53 0.36
N GLU A 113 -15.43 0.80 1.34
CA GLU A 113 -15.12 2.13 1.86
C GLU A 113 -13.60 2.33 1.92
N PRO A 114 -13.10 3.54 1.68
CA PRO A 114 -11.66 3.77 1.55
C PRO A 114 -10.86 3.48 2.82
N ASP A 115 -11.45 3.73 3.99
CA ASP A 115 -10.73 3.63 5.28
C ASP A 115 -11.62 3.30 6.48
N ALA A 116 -12.89 2.93 6.28
CA ALA A 116 -13.80 2.64 7.38
C ALA A 116 -13.52 1.30 8.06
N LEU A 117 -13.57 1.31 9.38
CA LEU A 117 -13.54 0.15 10.27
C LEU A 117 -14.84 0.08 11.08
N TYR A 118 -15.33 -1.13 11.31
CA TYR A 118 -16.52 -1.41 12.12
C TYR A 118 -16.21 -2.38 13.25
N GLY A 119 -16.97 -2.28 14.34
CA GLY A 119 -16.68 -3.05 15.55
C GLY A 119 -16.69 -4.57 15.34
N LEU A 120 -15.58 -5.24 15.73
CA LEU A 120 -15.44 -6.69 15.77
C LEU A 120 -15.28 -7.15 17.21
N LEU A 121 -14.05 -7.27 17.77
CA LEU A 121 -13.87 -7.52 19.21
C LEU A 121 -14.41 -6.35 20.04
N ALA A 122 -14.17 -5.12 19.62
CA ALA A 122 -14.80 -3.95 20.19
C ALA A 122 -16.21 -3.77 19.60
N GLU A 123 -17.21 -3.62 20.45
CA GLU A 123 -18.55 -3.23 20.05
C GLU A 123 -18.60 -1.75 19.67
N THR A 124 -17.92 -0.92 20.46
CA THR A 124 -17.86 0.54 20.25
C THR A 124 -16.48 1.10 20.57
N VAL A 125 -16.24 2.30 20.04
CA VAL A 125 -15.08 3.14 20.37
C VAL A 125 -15.56 4.54 20.77
N THR A 126 -15.00 5.10 21.85
CA THR A 126 -15.19 6.49 22.25
C THR A 126 -13.90 7.25 22.02
N ILE A 127 -14.01 8.46 21.45
CA ILE A 127 -12.87 9.30 21.08
C ILE A 127 -12.90 10.57 21.92
N SER A 128 -11.82 10.90 22.64
CA SER A 128 -11.70 12.14 23.40
C SER A 128 -11.76 13.39 22.51
N ALA A 129 -12.12 14.54 23.10
CA ALA A 129 -12.24 15.81 22.38
C ALA A 129 -10.92 16.23 21.69
N ASP A 130 -9.78 15.95 22.31
CA ASP A 130 -8.44 16.19 21.74
C ASP A 130 -7.98 15.10 20.78
N ARG A 131 -8.78 14.00 20.62
CA ARG A 131 -8.52 12.85 19.74
C ARG A 131 -7.22 12.11 20.04
N ASN A 132 -6.75 12.21 21.25
CA ASN A 132 -5.55 11.50 21.69
C ASN A 132 -5.88 10.25 22.47
N THR A 133 -7.14 10.08 22.91
CA THR A 133 -7.58 8.92 23.70
C THR A 133 -8.73 8.20 23.00
N PHE A 134 -8.55 6.89 22.83
CA PHE A 134 -9.52 5.97 22.23
C PHE A 134 -9.88 4.89 23.25
N THR A 135 -11.14 4.82 23.64
CA THR A 135 -11.62 3.81 24.58
C THR A 135 -12.51 2.81 23.85
N PHE A 136 -12.11 1.56 23.84
CA PHE A 136 -12.82 0.46 23.17
C PHE A 136 -13.57 -0.37 24.21
N ALA A 137 -14.88 -0.58 23.99
CA ALA A 137 -15.70 -1.48 24.78
C ALA A 137 -15.76 -2.85 24.08
N LEU A 138 -15.17 -3.89 24.68
CA LEU A 138 -15.09 -5.23 24.10
C LEU A 138 -16.40 -5.99 24.28
N ARG A 139 -16.78 -6.79 23.28
CA ARG A 139 -17.96 -7.66 23.35
C ARG A 139 -17.83 -8.69 24.47
N PRO A 140 -18.86 -8.91 25.27
CA PRO A 140 -18.82 -9.88 26.37
C PRO A 140 -18.66 -11.34 25.91
N GLU A 141 -19.16 -11.68 24.70
CA GLU A 141 -19.14 -13.02 24.12
C GLU A 141 -17.78 -13.37 23.45
N ALA A 142 -16.86 -12.40 23.29
CA ALA A 142 -15.55 -12.62 22.68
C ALA A 142 -14.73 -13.65 23.48
N ARG A 143 -14.25 -14.71 22.80
CA ARG A 143 -13.52 -15.81 23.41
C ARG A 143 -12.47 -16.41 22.49
N TRP A 144 -11.49 -17.04 23.08
CA TRP A 144 -10.48 -17.85 22.41
C TRP A 144 -11.04 -19.19 21.92
N HIS A 145 -10.30 -19.90 21.05
CA HIS A 145 -10.72 -21.21 20.51
C HIS A 145 -10.88 -22.30 21.59
N ASP A 146 -10.25 -22.14 22.76
CA ASP A 146 -10.40 -23.05 23.90
C ASP A 146 -11.62 -22.72 24.79
N GLY A 147 -12.38 -21.68 24.42
CA GLY A 147 -13.55 -21.20 25.13
C GLY A 147 -13.27 -20.20 26.24
N THR A 148 -12.01 -19.91 26.58
CA THR A 148 -11.66 -18.89 27.58
C THR A 148 -12.00 -17.48 27.08
N PRO A 149 -12.44 -16.54 27.98
CA PRO A 149 -12.79 -15.19 27.59
C PRO A 149 -11.59 -14.41 27.04
N LEU A 150 -11.80 -13.65 25.96
CA LEU A 150 -10.86 -12.64 25.51
C LEU A 150 -11.12 -11.34 26.28
N THR A 151 -10.06 -10.74 26.82
CA THR A 151 -10.16 -9.59 27.73
C THR A 151 -9.32 -8.40 27.31
N ALA A 152 -9.52 -7.25 27.95
CA ALA A 152 -8.71 -6.05 27.78
C ALA A 152 -7.23 -6.28 28.14
N ASP A 153 -6.92 -7.22 29.04
CA ASP A 153 -5.55 -7.63 29.35
C ASP A 153 -4.83 -8.27 28.16
N ASP A 154 -5.55 -9.03 27.32
CA ASP A 154 -4.98 -9.60 26.09
C ASP A 154 -4.66 -8.50 25.08
N VAL A 155 -5.53 -7.49 24.95
CA VAL A 155 -5.30 -6.32 24.08
C VAL A 155 -4.08 -5.53 24.56
N MET A 156 -4.02 -5.23 25.87
CA MET A 156 -2.89 -4.54 26.48
C MET A 156 -1.59 -5.33 26.27
N PHE A 157 -1.60 -6.63 26.55
CA PHE A 157 -0.46 -7.50 26.31
C PHE A 157 -0.01 -7.47 24.84
N THR A 158 -0.96 -7.56 23.90
CA THR A 158 -0.68 -7.53 22.46
C THR A 158 0.08 -6.27 22.06
N TYR A 159 -0.45 -5.11 22.39
CA TYR A 159 0.15 -3.85 21.94
C TYR A 159 1.49 -3.56 22.58
N MET A 160 1.66 -3.90 23.87
CA MET A 160 2.96 -3.79 24.55
C MET A 160 3.99 -4.75 23.92
N THR A 161 3.60 -5.99 23.66
CA THR A 161 4.48 -6.99 23.03
C THR A 161 4.87 -6.60 21.60
N PHE A 162 3.90 -6.13 20.81
CA PHE A 162 4.16 -5.69 19.43
C PHE A 162 5.02 -4.42 19.39
N LYS A 163 4.85 -3.50 20.33
CA LYS A 163 5.66 -2.29 20.42
C LYS A 163 7.12 -2.63 20.74
N ASP A 164 7.36 -3.58 21.64
CA ASP A 164 8.69 -3.96 22.14
C ASP A 164 9.41 -4.96 21.21
N LYS A 165 8.71 -6.00 20.74
CA LYS A 165 9.30 -7.16 20.07
C LYS A 165 8.70 -7.47 18.70
N GLY A 166 7.68 -6.74 18.28
CA GLY A 166 6.96 -7.01 17.04
C GLY A 166 7.76 -6.66 15.78
N HIS A 167 7.35 -7.28 14.67
CA HIS A 167 7.83 -6.91 13.35
C HIS A 167 7.68 -5.39 13.12
N PRO A 168 8.57 -4.70 12.38
CA PRO A 168 8.49 -3.25 12.16
C PRO A 168 7.12 -2.74 11.66
N LEU A 169 6.38 -3.51 10.87
CA LEU A 169 5.01 -3.16 10.45
C LEU A 169 4.00 -3.12 11.60
N LEU A 170 4.33 -3.70 12.76
CA LEU A 170 3.53 -3.66 13.99
C LEU A 170 4.08 -2.63 14.98
N SER A 171 5.40 -2.60 15.19
CA SER A 171 6.01 -1.75 16.20
C SER A 171 6.05 -0.26 15.82
N LEU A 172 6.29 0.06 14.55
CA LEU A 172 6.36 1.45 14.08
C LEU A 172 5.05 2.23 14.25
N PRO A 173 3.86 1.70 13.89
CA PRO A 173 2.60 2.38 14.18
C PRO A 173 2.35 2.63 15.66
N LEU A 174 2.90 1.78 16.54
CA LEU A 174 2.78 1.90 18.00
C LEU A 174 3.76 2.92 18.62
N SER A 175 4.63 3.56 17.84
CA SER A 175 5.61 4.53 18.35
C SER A 175 4.96 5.72 19.05
N ASP A 176 3.83 6.21 18.53
CA ASP A 176 3.06 7.34 19.08
C ASP A 176 2.05 6.93 20.16
N LEU A 177 1.89 5.64 20.43
CA LEU A 177 1.05 5.13 21.51
C LEU A 177 1.79 5.26 22.85
N LEU A 178 1.31 6.13 23.73
CA LEU A 178 1.92 6.39 25.04
C LEU A 178 1.52 5.31 26.05
N THR A 179 0.22 5.07 26.23
CA THR A 179 -0.27 4.08 27.20
C THR A 179 -1.37 3.19 26.60
N VAL A 180 -1.43 1.97 27.11
CA VAL A 180 -2.53 1.02 26.93
C VAL A 180 -2.98 0.58 28.31
N GLU A 181 -4.24 0.79 28.65
CA GLU A 181 -4.78 0.52 29.99
C GLU A 181 -6.00 -0.40 29.86
N ALA A 182 -5.95 -1.54 30.54
CA ALA A 182 -7.14 -2.36 30.80
C ALA A 182 -7.90 -1.73 31.98
N ILE A 183 -8.95 -0.95 31.70
CA ILE A 183 -9.76 -0.26 32.72
C ILE A 183 -10.56 -1.27 33.54
N ASP A 184 -11.12 -2.24 32.85
CA ASP A 184 -11.81 -3.41 33.37
C ASP A 184 -11.68 -4.56 32.36
N PRO A 185 -12.14 -5.80 32.63
CA PRO A 185 -11.97 -6.92 31.70
C PRO A 185 -12.52 -6.71 30.28
N LYS A 186 -13.41 -5.72 30.07
CA LYS A 186 -14.06 -5.46 28.77
C LYS A 186 -13.84 -4.04 28.26
N THR A 187 -12.99 -3.24 28.90
CA THR A 187 -12.72 -1.87 28.49
C THR A 187 -11.22 -1.63 28.39
N VAL A 188 -10.74 -1.31 27.20
CA VAL A 188 -9.33 -0.93 26.96
C VAL A 188 -9.24 0.51 26.48
N ARG A 189 -8.28 1.26 27.03
CA ARG A 189 -7.99 2.65 26.67
C ARG A 189 -6.61 2.77 26.05
N LEU A 190 -6.55 3.41 24.90
CA LEU A 190 -5.32 3.76 24.17
C LEU A 190 -5.12 5.27 24.23
N THR A 191 -3.95 5.72 24.72
CA THR A 191 -3.61 7.14 24.74
C THR A 191 -2.38 7.39 23.86
N PHE A 192 -2.48 8.34 22.95
CA PHE A 192 -1.47 8.70 21.98
C PHE A 192 -0.80 10.03 22.29
N SER A 193 0.34 10.30 21.64
CA SER A 193 1.17 11.50 21.81
C SER A 193 0.59 12.77 21.18
N GLY A 194 -0.47 12.68 20.39
CA GLY A 194 -1.00 13.79 19.57
C GLY A 194 -0.31 13.93 18.20
N LYS A 195 0.65 13.05 17.88
CA LYS A 195 1.32 13.03 16.57
C LYS A 195 0.78 11.97 15.63
N GLN A 196 -0.06 11.06 16.13
CA GLN A 196 -0.65 9.98 15.36
C GLN A 196 -1.57 10.51 14.24
N SER A 197 -1.50 9.88 13.08
CA SER A 197 -2.48 10.10 12.01
C SER A 197 -3.74 9.24 12.24
N SER A 198 -4.85 9.56 11.53
CA SER A 198 -6.05 8.72 11.49
C SER A 198 -5.72 7.30 11.06
N ARG A 199 -4.86 7.16 10.07
CA ARG A 199 -4.38 5.88 9.58
C ARG A 199 -3.64 5.07 10.65
N THR A 200 -2.81 5.73 11.48
CA THR A 200 -2.10 5.05 12.59
C THR A 200 -3.09 4.38 13.53
N VAL A 201 -4.13 5.10 13.95
CA VAL A 201 -5.17 4.56 14.85
C VAL A 201 -5.94 3.41 14.19
N GLN A 202 -6.34 3.58 12.93
CA GLN A 202 -7.04 2.54 12.16
C GLN A 202 -6.16 1.29 12.00
N THR A 203 -4.88 1.46 11.69
CA THR A 203 -3.92 0.36 11.58
C THR A 203 -3.81 -0.43 12.88
N ILE A 204 -3.68 0.27 14.02
CA ILE A 204 -3.59 -0.35 15.34
C ILE A 204 -4.91 -1.06 15.72
N ALA A 205 -6.07 -0.47 15.42
CA ALA A 205 -7.37 -1.09 15.67
C ALA A 205 -7.61 -2.36 14.83
N ALA A 206 -6.88 -2.51 13.72
CA ALA A 206 -6.91 -3.69 12.85
C ALA A 206 -5.75 -4.67 13.12
N PHE A 207 -4.97 -4.52 14.19
CA PHE A 207 -3.96 -5.51 14.56
C PHE A 207 -4.57 -6.77 15.13
N PRO A 208 -4.04 -7.96 14.78
CA PRO A 208 -4.40 -9.22 15.40
C PRO A 208 -4.18 -9.20 16.92
N ILE A 209 -5.17 -9.58 17.70
CA ILE A 209 -5.04 -9.68 19.16
C ILE A 209 -4.55 -11.08 19.52
N ILE A 210 -3.43 -11.17 20.28
CA ILE A 210 -2.79 -12.42 20.68
C ILE A 210 -3.05 -12.75 22.16
N SER A 211 -3.10 -14.04 22.46
CA SER A 211 -3.42 -14.53 23.82
C SER A 211 -2.25 -14.34 24.77
N ARG A 212 -2.49 -13.59 25.86
CA ARG A 212 -1.52 -13.43 26.95
C ARG A 212 -1.21 -14.78 27.61
N SER A 213 -2.22 -15.63 27.85
CA SER A 213 -2.03 -16.93 28.49
C SER A 213 -1.17 -17.86 27.63
N TRP A 214 -1.42 -17.92 26.31
CA TRP A 214 -0.62 -18.72 25.38
C TRP A 214 0.84 -18.31 25.38
N PHE A 215 1.12 -17.01 25.25
CA PHE A 215 2.49 -16.48 25.16
C PHE A 215 3.20 -16.40 26.51
N SER A 216 2.52 -16.66 27.63
CA SER A 216 3.16 -16.88 28.92
C SER A 216 3.91 -18.24 28.99
N GLU A 217 3.44 -19.24 28.23
CA GLU A 217 4.06 -20.56 28.14
C GLU A 217 4.94 -20.73 26.89
N HIS A 218 4.71 -19.90 25.87
CA HIS A 218 5.41 -19.94 24.58
C HIS A 218 6.04 -18.57 24.32
N PRO A 219 7.34 -18.36 24.58
CA PRO A 219 7.99 -17.05 24.42
C PRO A 219 7.74 -16.46 23.03
N PHE A 220 7.30 -15.17 22.97
CA PHE A 220 6.87 -14.50 21.75
C PHE A 220 7.97 -14.45 20.68
N ASP A 221 9.23 -14.27 21.08
CA ASP A 221 10.41 -14.18 20.23
C ASP A 221 11.03 -15.54 19.85
N SER A 222 10.38 -16.63 20.24
CA SER A 222 10.82 -17.98 19.85
C SER A 222 10.25 -18.41 18.49
N SER A 223 11.09 -19.01 17.65
CA SER A 223 10.62 -19.67 16.43
C SER A 223 10.08 -21.06 16.76
N GLN A 224 8.81 -21.32 16.45
CA GLN A 224 8.18 -22.59 16.72
C GLN A 224 7.10 -22.93 15.70
N LEU A 225 6.87 -24.24 15.49
CA LEU A 225 5.82 -24.78 14.61
C LEU A 225 4.62 -25.31 15.42
N VAL A 226 4.44 -24.80 16.65
CA VAL A 226 3.27 -25.11 17.48
C VAL A 226 2.13 -24.15 17.10
N ALA A 227 0.96 -24.72 16.83
CA ALA A 227 -0.21 -23.93 16.46
C ALA A 227 -0.62 -23.00 17.60
N PRO A 228 -0.72 -21.68 17.36
CA PRO A 228 -1.06 -20.73 18.40
C PRO A 228 -2.54 -20.80 18.79
N LEU A 229 -2.85 -20.40 20.02
CA LEU A 229 -4.24 -20.19 20.44
C LEU A 229 -4.76 -18.91 19.77
N GLY A 230 -5.77 -19.05 18.93
CA GLY A 230 -6.43 -17.97 18.22
C GLY A 230 -7.84 -17.70 18.74
N SER A 231 -8.46 -16.64 18.24
CA SER A 231 -9.87 -16.26 18.50
C SER A 231 -10.68 -16.14 17.20
N GLY A 232 -9.99 -16.13 16.06
CA GLY A 232 -10.53 -15.81 14.74
C GLY A 232 -11.33 -16.93 14.08
N PRO A 233 -11.83 -16.70 12.85
CA PRO A 233 -12.71 -17.64 12.13
C PRO A 233 -12.02 -18.92 11.66
N TYR A 234 -10.70 -18.93 11.64
CA TYR A 234 -9.89 -20.12 11.28
C TYR A 234 -8.88 -20.43 12.39
N LYS A 235 -8.47 -21.68 12.44
CA LYS A 235 -7.36 -22.17 13.25
C LYS A 235 -6.37 -22.93 12.39
N VAL A 236 -5.14 -23.03 12.85
CA VAL A 236 -4.13 -23.85 12.21
C VAL A 236 -4.52 -25.34 12.33
N GLY A 237 -4.63 -26.00 11.20
CA GLY A 237 -4.85 -27.44 11.09
C GLY A 237 -3.53 -28.18 10.77
N ARG A 238 -3.48 -28.87 9.64
CA ARG A 238 -2.28 -29.62 9.23
C ARG A 238 -1.13 -28.68 8.82
N VAL A 239 0.05 -28.99 9.32
CA VAL A 239 1.31 -28.30 8.99
C VAL A 239 2.32 -29.31 8.45
N ALA A 240 2.89 -29.04 7.27
CA ALA A 240 4.08 -29.66 6.75
C ALA A 240 5.10 -28.55 6.49
N ALA A 241 6.07 -28.38 7.40
CA ALA A 241 6.99 -27.25 7.42
C ALA A 241 7.64 -26.98 6.06
N GLY A 242 7.58 -25.75 5.59
CA GLY A 242 8.11 -25.33 4.30
C GLY A 242 7.42 -25.92 3.06
N GLN A 243 6.30 -26.63 3.21
CA GLN A 243 5.60 -27.29 2.12
C GLN A 243 4.11 -26.96 2.06
N THR A 244 3.37 -27.16 3.16
CA THR A 244 1.92 -26.99 3.16
C THR A 244 1.45 -26.48 4.51
N ILE A 245 0.54 -25.52 4.50
CA ILE A 245 -0.27 -25.15 5.64
C ILE A 245 -1.75 -25.25 5.30
N VAL A 246 -2.54 -25.75 6.26
CA VAL A 246 -3.99 -25.86 6.18
C VAL A 246 -4.59 -25.08 7.33
N TYR A 247 -5.56 -24.24 7.03
CA TYR A 247 -6.40 -23.57 8.03
C TYR A 247 -7.78 -24.20 7.99
N GLU A 248 -8.33 -24.52 9.18
CA GLU A 248 -9.63 -25.13 9.37
C GLU A 248 -10.61 -24.10 9.94
N ARG A 249 -11.79 -24.00 9.35
CA ARG A 249 -12.82 -23.09 9.84
C ARG A 249 -13.31 -23.53 11.21
N VAL A 250 -13.43 -22.58 12.12
CA VAL A 250 -13.98 -22.78 13.47
C VAL A 250 -15.52 -22.73 13.37
N ALA A 251 -16.15 -23.91 13.51
CA ALA A 251 -17.60 -24.04 13.29
C ALA A 251 -18.44 -23.23 14.30
N ASP A 252 -17.98 -23.12 15.53
CA ASP A 252 -18.60 -22.36 16.64
C ASP A 252 -17.92 -21.03 16.90
N TYR A 253 -17.28 -20.46 15.89
CA TYR A 253 -16.65 -19.13 15.97
C TYR A 253 -17.60 -18.11 16.60
N TRP A 254 -17.17 -17.46 17.66
CA TRP A 254 -18.02 -16.59 18.48
C TRP A 254 -18.59 -15.40 17.67
N GLY A 255 -17.80 -14.87 16.75
CA GLY A 255 -18.14 -13.69 15.94
C GLY A 255 -18.86 -13.99 14.61
N ARG A 256 -19.24 -15.25 14.32
CA ARG A 256 -19.79 -15.68 13.01
C ARG A 256 -21.05 -14.93 12.56
N ASP A 257 -21.88 -14.51 13.51
CA ASP A 257 -23.18 -13.89 13.24
C ASP A 257 -23.11 -12.34 13.33
N LEU A 258 -21.94 -11.78 13.65
CA LEU A 258 -21.74 -10.34 13.67
C LEU A 258 -21.91 -9.74 12.27
N PRO A 259 -22.48 -8.53 12.15
CA PRO A 259 -22.68 -7.87 10.85
C PRO A 259 -21.43 -7.79 9.99
N VAL A 260 -20.27 -7.55 10.60
CA VAL A 260 -18.96 -7.46 9.91
C VAL A 260 -18.47 -8.80 9.34
N ASN A 261 -18.99 -9.93 9.82
CA ASN A 261 -18.54 -11.28 9.43
C ASN A 261 -19.58 -12.06 8.62
N ARG A 262 -20.83 -11.61 8.60
CA ARG A 262 -21.91 -12.33 7.93
C ARG A 262 -21.68 -12.35 6.43
N GLY A 263 -21.53 -13.55 5.84
CA GLY A 263 -21.21 -13.77 4.44
C GLY A 263 -19.70 -13.98 4.16
N LEU A 264 -18.85 -13.85 5.19
CA LEU A 264 -17.42 -14.18 5.11
C LEU A 264 -17.12 -15.60 5.61
N TYR A 265 -15.88 -16.08 5.38
CA TYR A 265 -15.34 -17.34 5.93
C TYR A 265 -16.17 -18.57 5.53
N ASN A 266 -16.34 -18.74 4.21
CA ASN A 266 -17.28 -19.73 3.68
C ASN A 266 -16.66 -21.12 3.48
N PHE A 267 -15.34 -21.21 3.25
CA PHE A 267 -14.65 -22.48 3.08
C PHE A 267 -14.38 -23.18 4.42
N ASP A 268 -14.56 -24.50 4.49
CA ASP A 268 -14.16 -25.28 5.68
C ASP A 268 -12.63 -25.37 5.76
N ILE A 269 -11.96 -25.42 4.61
CA ILE A 269 -10.52 -25.61 4.48
C ILE A 269 -9.93 -24.54 3.56
N LEU A 270 -8.95 -23.79 4.09
CA LEU A 270 -8.03 -23.00 3.29
C LEU A 270 -6.68 -23.72 3.25
N ARG A 271 -6.23 -24.11 2.07
CA ARG A 271 -4.94 -24.78 1.89
C ARG A 271 -4.00 -23.90 1.09
N ILE A 272 -2.76 -23.82 1.53
CA ILE A 272 -1.67 -23.14 0.83
C ILE A 272 -0.52 -24.12 0.69
N ASP A 273 -0.23 -24.49 -0.55
CA ASP A 273 0.96 -25.26 -0.90
C ASP A 273 2.07 -24.32 -1.35
N VAL A 274 3.25 -24.52 -0.81
CA VAL A 274 4.41 -23.68 -1.06
C VAL A 274 5.15 -24.17 -2.31
N TYR A 275 5.36 -23.27 -3.26
CA TYR A 275 6.12 -23.52 -4.48
C TYR A 275 7.29 -22.54 -4.57
N ARG A 276 8.53 -23.04 -4.58
CA ARG A 276 9.72 -22.18 -4.72
C ARG A 276 9.74 -21.46 -6.08
N GLU A 277 9.31 -22.20 -7.12
CA GLU A 277 9.29 -21.69 -8.48
C GLU A 277 7.85 -21.43 -8.93
N ARG A 278 7.58 -20.23 -9.45
CA ARG A 278 6.26 -19.84 -9.96
C ARG A 278 5.72 -20.79 -11.02
N GLN A 279 6.61 -21.36 -11.84
CA GLN A 279 6.22 -22.33 -12.88
C GLN A 279 5.68 -23.63 -12.26
N ALA A 280 6.30 -24.14 -11.19
CA ALA A 280 5.81 -25.34 -10.49
C ALA A 280 4.38 -25.13 -9.94
N GLY A 281 4.10 -23.95 -9.33
CA GLY A 281 2.76 -23.58 -8.89
C GLY A 281 1.77 -23.48 -10.06
N PHE A 282 2.21 -23.03 -11.24
CA PHE A 282 1.37 -23.01 -12.44
C PHE A 282 1.05 -24.41 -12.96
N GLU A 283 2.01 -25.33 -12.96
CA GLU A 283 1.74 -26.74 -13.34
C GLU A 283 0.78 -27.41 -12.35
N ALA A 284 0.91 -27.14 -11.03
CA ALA A 284 -0.04 -27.62 -10.02
C ALA A 284 -1.46 -27.06 -10.27
N PHE A 285 -1.59 -25.80 -10.67
CA PHE A 285 -2.86 -25.21 -11.06
C PHE A 285 -3.49 -25.90 -12.28
N LYS A 286 -2.70 -26.21 -13.33
CA LYS A 286 -3.17 -26.91 -14.52
C LYS A 286 -3.72 -28.32 -14.19
N LYS A 287 -3.12 -29.01 -13.19
CA LYS A 287 -3.59 -30.33 -12.70
C LYS A 287 -4.82 -30.21 -11.79
N GLY A 288 -5.07 -29.02 -11.22
CA GLY A 288 -6.15 -28.79 -10.27
C GLY A 288 -5.78 -29.09 -8.81
N ASP A 289 -4.49 -29.21 -8.50
CA ASP A 289 -3.99 -29.28 -7.13
C ASP A 289 -4.11 -27.90 -6.48
N VAL A 290 -3.80 -26.82 -7.20
CA VAL A 290 -4.13 -25.43 -6.87
C VAL A 290 -5.40 -25.06 -7.62
N THR A 291 -6.39 -24.50 -6.95
CA THR A 291 -7.72 -24.25 -7.52
C THR A 291 -7.97 -22.77 -7.86
N PHE A 292 -7.19 -21.86 -7.31
CA PHE A 292 -7.21 -20.43 -7.63
C PHE A 292 -5.79 -19.88 -7.68
N ARG A 293 -5.52 -18.99 -8.64
CA ARG A 293 -4.31 -18.16 -8.68
C ARG A 293 -4.57 -16.80 -9.30
N GLN A 294 -3.88 -15.80 -8.80
CA GLN A 294 -3.76 -14.49 -9.44
C GLN A 294 -2.46 -14.47 -10.26
N GLU A 295 -2.54 -14.03 -11.52
CA GLU A 295 -1.40 -14.04 -12.43
C GLU A 295 -0.82 -12.63 -12.58
N PHE A 296 0.41 -12.47 -12.14
CA PHE A 296 1.14 -11.18 -12.21
C PHE A 296 2.02 -11.06 -13.47
N THR A 297 2.32 -12.18 -14.13
CA THR A 297 3.22 -12.20 -15.28
C THR A 297 2.43 -12.07 -16.57
N SER A 298 2.54 -10.92 -17.23
CA SER A 298 1.81 -10.63 -18.49
C SER A 298 2.04 -11.70 -19.56
N ARG A 299 3.28 -12.16 -19.73
CA ARG A 299 3.59 -13.24 -20.68
C ARG A 299 2.85 -14.54 -20.36
N VAL A 300 2.84 -14.97 -19.09
CA VAL A 300 2.14 -16.19 -18.70
C VAL A 300 0.64 -16.04 -18.93
N TRP A 301 0.06 -14.89 -18.55
CA TRP A 301 -1.35 -14.61 -18.79
C TRP A 301 -1.72 -14.65 -20.28
N ALA A 302 -0.87 -14.07 -21.14
CA ALA A 302 -1.13 -13.99 -22.57
C ALA A 302 -0.91 -15.32 -23.30
N THR A 303 0.12 -16.10 -22.92
CA THR A 303 0.58 -17.24 -23.72
C THR A 303 0.60 -18.58 -22.99
N GLY A 304 0.51 -18.60 -21.65
CA GLY A 304 0.62 -19.83 -20.86
C GLY A 304 -0.70 -20.55 -20.62
N TYR A 305 -1.82 -19.86 -20.79
CA TYR A 305 -3.16 -20.40 -20.54
C TYR A 305 -3.75 -21.08 -21.79
N ASP A 306 -3.06 -22.12 -22.24
CA ASP A 306 -3.52 -23.06 -23.26
C ASP A 306 -3.24 -24.49 -22.75
N PHE A 307 -4.25 -25.11 -22.14
CA PHE A 307 -4.16 -26.45 -21.56
C PHE A 307 -5.53 -27.15 -21.49
N PRO A 308 -5.57 -28.49 -21.41
CA PRO A 308 -6.79 -29.28 -21.59
C PRO A 308 -7.96 -28.86 -20.68
N ALA A 309 -7.72 -28.54 -19.40
CA ALA A 309 -8.80 -28.19 -18.47
C ALA A 309 -9.44 -26.83 -18.81
N LEU A 310 -8.64 -25.86 -19.25
CA LEU A 310 -9.16 -24.57 -19.72
C LEU A 310 -9.98 -24.76 -21.02
N ASN A 311 -9.42 -25.51 -21.98
CA ASN A 311 -10.06 -25.75 -23.26
C ASN A 311 -11.36 -26.57 -23.14
N ALA A 312 -11.46 -27.38 -22.07
CA ALA A 312 -12.66 -28.13 -21.71
C ALA A 312 -13.68 -27.30 -20.88
N GLY A 313 -13.43 -26.01 -20.64
CA GLY A 313 -14.31 -25.14 -19.87
C GLY A 313 -14.36 -25.42 -18.37
N LYS A 314 -13.39 -26.22 -17.82
CA LYS A 314 -13.29 -26.54 -16.40
C LYS A 314 -12.58 -25.45 -15.58
N VAL A 315 -11.84 -24.59 -16.25
CA VAL A 315 -11.10 -23.46 -15.67
C VAL A 315 -11.61 -22.18 -16.30
N VAL A 316 -11.83 -21.17 -15.47
CA VAL A 316 -12.19 -19.81 -15.89
C VAL A 316 -10.94 -18.95 -15.82
N LYS A 317 -10.73 -18.14 -16.86
CA LYS A 317 -9.72 -17.09 -16.93
C LYS A 317 -10.46 -15.76 -16.99
N ARG A 318 -10.28 -14.91 -15.98
CA ARG A 318 -11.08 -13.70 -15.83
C ARG A 318 -10.27 -12.53 -15.27
N GLU A 319 -10.63 -11.32 -15.66
CA GLU A 319 -10.13 -10.08 -15.11
C GLU A 319 -11.18 -9.44 -14.22
N PHE A 320 -10.74 -8.97 -13.04
CA PHE A 320 -11.54 -8.22 -12.08
C PHE A 320 -10.91 -6.84 -11.91
N PRO A 321 -11.70 -5.75 -11.77
CA PRO A 321 -11.14 -4.42 -11.54
C PRO A 321 -10.17 -4.41 -10.34
N ASP A 322 -9.06 -3.68 -10.45
CA ASP A 322 -8.14 -3.46 -9.32
C ASP A 322 -8.76 -2.55 -8.26
N GLU A 323 -8.11 -2.37 -7.13
CA GLU A 323 -8.59 -1.51 -6.05
C GLU A 323 -8.48 -0.03 -6.41
N LYS A 324 -9.46 0.76 -5.96
CA LYS A 324 -9.45 2.22 -6.00
C LYS A 324 -8.55 2.79 -4.90
N SER A 325 -7.25 2.72 -5.10
CA SER A 325 -6.27 3.17 -4.11
C SER A 325 -5.15 3.91 -4.79
N ALA A 326 -4.81 5.09 -4.27
CA ALA A 326 -3.75 5.90 -4.84
C ALA A 326 -2.41 5.16 -4.88
N ARG A 327 -1.83 5.05 -6.07
CA ARG A 327 -0.55 4.37 -6.32
C ARG A 327 0.35 5.23 -7.21
N LEU A 328 1.63 5.28 -6.87
CA LEU A 328 2.67 5.85 -7.70
C LEU A 328 3.62 4.73 -8.12
N GLN A 329 3.68 4.45 -9.41
CA GLN A 329 4.73 3.61 -9.99
C GLN A 329 5.44 4.40 -11.10
N GLY A 330 6.75 4.53 -10.98
CA GLY A 330 7.53 5.36 -11.90
C GLY A 330 9.02 5.25 -11.70
N TRP A 331 9.77 5.96 -12.55
CA TRP A 331 11.18 6.21 -12.36
C TRP A 331 11.36 7.53 -11.61
N ALA A 332 12.05 7.48 -10.46
CA ALA A 332 12.52 8.65 -9.74
C ALA A 332 13.82 9.14 -10.37
N ILE A 333 13.89 10.41 -10.74
CA ILE A 333 15.12 11.05 -11.22
C ILE A 333 15.73 11.84 -10.08
N ASN A 334 16.96 11.51 -9.69
CA ASN A 334 17.64 12.08 -8.54
C ASN A 334 18.11 13.52 -8.79
N GLN A 335 17.33 14.49 -8.35
CA GLN A 335 17.61 15.93 -8.50
C GLN A 335 18.75 16.43 -7.58
N ARG A 336 19.28 15.59 -6.68
CA ARG A 336 20.53 15.90 -5.95
C ARG A 336 21.71 15.94 -6.90
N ARG A 337 21.62 15.25 -8.05
CA ARG A 337 22.58 15.29 -9.15
C ARG A 337 22.33 16.57 -9.97
N PRO A 338 23.34 17.47 -10.13
CA PRO A 338 23.16 18.79 -10.76
C PRO A 338 22.53 18.75 -12.15
N GLN A 339 22.89 17.75 -12.97
CA GLN A 339 22.42 17.60 -14.36
C GLN A 339 20.91 17.32 -14.46
N PHE A 340 20.24 16.89 -13.37
CA PHE A 340 18.80 16.56 -13.36
C PHE A 340 17.95 17.61 -12.65
N LYS A 341 18.52 18.73 -12.19
CA LYS A 341 17.75 19.80 -11.53
C LYS A 341 16.78 20.50 -12.46
N ASP A 342 17.15 20.65 -13.74
CA ASP A 342 16.30 21.29 -14.74
C ASP A 342 15.17 20.35 -15.18
N ALA A 343 13.91 20.80 -15.03
CA ALA A 343 12.73 20.03 -15.40
C ALA A 343 12.68 19.70 -16.90
N ARG A 344 13.29 20.53 -17.77
CA ARG A 344 13.37 20.27 -19.21
C ARG A 344 14.21 19.03 -19.52
N VAL A 345 15.30 18.79 -18.75
CA VAL A 345 16.10 17.57 -18.86
C VAL A 345 15.28 16.35 -18.45
N ARG A 346 14.54 16.43 -17.32
CA ARG A 346 13.69 15.33 -16.86
C ARG A 346 12.56 15.02 -17.85
N ARG A 347 11.94 16.07 -18.41
CA ARG A 347 10.93 15.92 -19.48
C ARG A 347 11.52 15.29 -20.74
N ALA A 348 12.71 15.70 -21.16
CA ALA A 348 13.40 15.09 -22.30
C ALA A 348 13.68 13.59 -22.09
N ILE A 349 14.08 13.20 -20.87
CA ILE A 349 14.25 11.79 -20.52
C ILE A 349 12.91 11.06 -20.62
N ALA A 350 11.81 11.61 -20.08
CA ALA A 350 10.48 11.00 -20.13
C ALA A 350 10.00 10.73 -21.57
N LEU A 351 10.30 11.62 -22.53
CA LEU A 351 9.95 11.47 -23.94
C LEU A 351 10.69 10.32 -24.65
N CYS A 352 11.76 9.80 -24.05
CA CYS A 352 12.48 8.66 -24.60
C CYS A 352 11.81 7.31 -24.32
N PHE A 353 10.80 7.25 -23.42
CA PHE A 353 10.08 6.01 -23.11
C PHE A 353 8.89 5.80 -24.05
N ASP A 354 9.00 4.82 -24.96
CA ASP A 354 7.90 4.41 -25.84
C ASP A 354 7.02 3.37 -25.14
N PHE A 355 6.00 3.85 -24.40
CA PHE A 355 5.09 2.98 -23.67
C PHE A 355 4.27 2.08 -24.61
N GLU A 356 3.73 2.62 -25.71
CA GLU A 356 2.87 1.88 -26.63
C GLU A 356 3.61 0.69 -27.25
N TRP A 357 4.88 0.89 -27.63
CA TRP A 357 5.72 -0.20 -28.10
C TRP A 357 6.00 -1.23 -27.00
N THR A 358 6.36 -0.76 -25.80
CA THR A 358 6.64 -1.60 -24.64
C THR A 358 5.40 -2.41 -24.24
N ASN A 359 4.23 -1.76 -24.18
CA ASN A 359 2.98 -2.42 -23.84
C ASN A 359 2.61 -3.51 -24.86
N LYS A 360 2.73 -3.19 -26.15
CA LYS A 360 2.43 -4.14 -27.23
C LYS A 360 3.40 -5.32 -27.25
N ASN A 361 4.70 -5.08 -27.15
CA ASN A 361 5.74 -6.09 -27.45
C ASN A 361 6.26 -6.83 -26.21
N LEU A 362 6.27 -6.18 -25.05
CA LEU A 362 6.76 -6.77 -23.81
C LEU A 362 5.64 -7.14 -22.82
N PHE A 363 4.51 -6.40 -22.84
CA PHE A 363 3.42 -6.57 -21.89
C PHE A 363 2.14 -7.13 -22.52
N TYR A 364 2.13 -7.42 -23.81
CA TYR A 364 0.98 -8.02 -24.52
C TYR A 364 -0.30 -7.17 -24.46
N GLY A 365 -0.18 -5.85 -24.34
CA GLY A 365 -1.32 -4.93 -24.24
C GLY A 365 -2.05 -4.95 -22.90
N LEU A 366 -1.45 -5.49 -21.84
CA LEU A 366 -2.12 -5.77 -20.57
C LEU A 366 -1.98 -4.68 -19.50
N TYR A 367 -1.31 -3.57 -19.82
CA TYR A 367 -1.11 -2.46 -18.90
C TYR A 367 -1.62 -1.15 -19.49
N GLU A 368 -1.86 -0.19 -18.62
CA GLU A 368 -2.19 1.18 -18.97
C GLU A 368 -1.05 2.12 -18.59
N ARG A 369 -0.92 3.24 -19.32
CA ARG A 369 0.08 4.26 -19.02
C ARG A 369 -0.31 5.01 -17.76
N SER A 370 0.55 5.02 -16.75
CA SER A 370 0.37 5.91 -15.60
C SER A 370 0.53 7.37 -16.00
N GLN A 371 -0.35 8.23 -15.51
CA GLN A 371 -0.37 9.65 -15.80
C GLN A 371 -0.22 10.52 -14.55
N SER A 372 -0.41 9.95 -13.36
CA SER A 372 -0.54 10.65 -12.09
C SER A 372 0.34 10.03 -11.03
N CYS A 373 0.73 10.85 -10.05
CA CYS A 373 1.34 10.37 -8.80
C CYS A 373 0.32 9.69 -7.88
N PHE A 374 -0.99 9.86 -8.14
CA PHE A 374 -2.10 9.27 -7.39
C PHE A 374 -2.95 8.36 -8.28
N GLN A 375 -2.32 7.64 -9.21
CA GLN A 375 -3.02 6.77 -10.17
C GLN A 375 -4.00 5.81 -9.47
N GLN A 376 -5.12 5.48 -10.14
CA GLN A 376 -6.20 4.60 -9.67
C GLN A 376 -7.04 5.18 -8.51
N SER A 377 -7.05 6.48 -8.29
CA SER A 377 -7.85 7.13 -7.25
C SER A 377 -8.58 8.37 -7.75
N GLU A 378 -9.48 8.90 -6.93
CA GLU A 378 -10.16 10.19 -7.17
C GLU A 378 -9.24 11.41 -7.07
N PHE A 379 -8.01 11.23 -6.62
CA PHE A 379 -7.01 12.30 -6.45
C PHE A 379 -6.24 12.62 -7.73
N VAL A 380 -6.50 11.91 -8.81
CA VAL A 380 -5.93 12.21 -10.13
C VAL A 380 -6.46 13.56 -10.60
N ALA A 381 -5.56 14.48 -10.95
CA ALA A 381 -5.92 15.74 -11.57
C ALA A 381 -6.28 15.54 -13.04
N GLU A 382 -7.40 16.12 -13.48
CA GLU A 382 -7.92 16.04 -14.84
C GLU A 382 -8.22 17.42 -15.40
N GLY A 383 -8.14 17.59 -16.71
CA GLY A 383 -8.47 18.82 -17.42
C GLY A 383 -7.77 20.06 -16.83
N VAL A 384 -8.40 21.22 -16.91
CA VAL A 384 -7.96 22.47 -16.26
C VAL A 384 -8.38 22.48 -14.79
N PRO A 385 -7.69 23.25 -13.91
CA PRO A 385 -8.06 23.35 -12.50
C PRO A 385 -9.51 23.85 -12.30
N SER A 386 -10.23 23.23 -11.34
CA SER A 386 -11.52 23.73 -10.89
C SER A 386 -11.36 25.05 -10.10
N SER A 387 -12.49 25.72 -9.77
CA SER A 387 -12.49 26.91 -8.93
C SER A 387 -11.88 26.65 -7.55
N GLU A 388 -12.19 25.51 -6.96
CA GLU A 388 -11.66 25.08 -5.66
C GLU A 388 -10.16 24.79 -5.73
N GLU A 389 -9.69 24.14 -6.80
CA GLU A 389 -8.27 23.91 -7.05
C GLU A 389 -7.52 25.23 -7.26
N LEU A 390 -8.10 26.18 -8.02
CA LEU A 390 -7.51 27.51 -8.24
C LEU A 390 -7.37 28.30 -6.93
N ASN A 391 -8.31 28.19 -6.00
CA ASN A 391 -8.20 28.85 -4.69
C ASN A 391 -6.96 28.41 -3.90
N LEU A 392 -6.48 27.19 -4.11
CA LEU A 392 -5.25 26.68 -3.49
C LEU A 392 -3.99 27.00 -4.32
N LEU A 393 -4.12 27.07 -5.65
CA LEU A 393 -3.01 27.33 -6.56
C LEU A 393 -2.61 28.81 -6.61
N GLU A 394 -3.60 29.74 -6.65
CA GLU A 394 -3.35 31.18 -6.84
C GLU A 394 -2.42 31.80 -5.80
N PRO A 395 -2.54 31.47 -4.48
CA PRO A 395 -1.60 31.98 -3.48
C PRO A 395 -0.15 31.52 -3.66
N LEU A 396 0.09 30.51 -4.49
CA LEU A 396 1.41 29.90 -4.76
C LEU A 396 1.90 30.18 -6.19
N ARG A 397 1.23 31.04 -6.94
CA ARG A 397 1.45 31.25 -8.37
C ARG A 397 2.91 31.57 -8.74
N ASP A 398 3.55 32.40 -7.95
CA ASP A 398 4.94 32.84 -8.22
C ASP A 398 5.98 31.73 -7.97
N ASP A 399 5.60 30.71 -7.18
CA ASP A 399 6.48 29.58 -6.81
C ASP A 399 6.21 28.32 -7.65
N LEU A 400 5.14 28.33 -8.48
CA LEU A 400 4.70 27.13 -9.22
C LEU A 400 4.99 27.22 -10.72
N PRO A 401 5.26 26.08 -11.38
CA PRO A 401 5.32 26.01 -12.84
C PRO A 401 3.99 26.49 -13.46
N ALA A 402 4.06 27.27 -14.54
CA ALA A 402 2.88 27.76 -15.25
C ALA A 402 1.93 26.64 -15.71
N GLU A 403 2.48 25.48 -16.02
CA GLU A 403 1.74 24.28 -16.42
C GLU A 403 0.77 23.76 -15.35
N ALA A 404 1.00 24.07 -14.07
CA ALA A 404 0.08 23.69 -12.98
C ALA A 404 -1.29 24.39 -13.09
N PHE A 405 -1.37 25.53 -13.80
CA PHE A 405 -2.59 26.34 -14.01
C PHE A 405 -3.33 26.01 -15.31
N GLY A 406 -2.78 25.13 -16.14
CA GLY A 406 -3.37 24.69 -17.42
C GLY A 406 -3.98 23.30 -17.33
N GLU A 407 -4.06 22.65 -18.50
CA GLU A 407 -4.40 21.23 -18.58
C GLU A 407 -3.40 20.41 -17.76
N ALA A 408 -3.90 19.42 -17.01
CA ALA A 408 -3.05 18.53 -16.24
C ALA A 408 -2.01 17.85 -17.14
N VAL A 409 -0.73 17.98 -16.81
CA VAL A 409 0.38 17.46 -17.63
C VAL A 409 0.22 15.94 -17.81
N MET A 410 0.19 15.49 -19.07
CA MET A 410 0.08 14.09 -19.45
C MET A 410 1.37 13.60 -20.11
N GLN A 411 1.69 12.33 -19.89
CA GLN A 411 2.71 11.67 -20.71
C GLN A 411 2.15 11.48 -22.11
N PRO A 412 2.85 11.91 -23.17
CA PRO A 412 2.34 11.80 -24.53
C PRO A 412 2.22 10.34 -24.96
N ALA A 413 1.20 10.04 -25.76
CA ALA A 413 1.10 8.79 -26.49
C ALA A 413 2.17 8.75 -27.57
N SER A 414 2.93 7.65 -27.65
CA SER A 414 3.94 7.45 -28.70
C SER A 414 3.34 6.77 -29.94
N SER A 415 4.10 6.74 -31.01
CA SER A 415 3.71 6.03 -32.26
C SER A 415 3.73 4.50 -32.13
N GLY A 416 4.25 3.95 -31.03
CA GLY A 416 4.37 2.51 -30.82
C GLY A 416 5.39 1.80 -31.73
N THR A 417 6.32 2.55 -32.31
CA THR A 417 7.34 2.01 -33.22
C THR A 417 8.62 1.58 -32.50
N GLY A 418 8.73 1.84 -31.19
CA GLY A 418 9.93 1.67 -30.37
C GLY A 418 10.92 2.86 -30.49
N ARG A 419 10.70 3.73 -31.48
CA ARG A 419 11.56 4.89 -31.75
C ARG A 419 10.75 6.03 -32.37
N ASP A 420 9.98 6.73 -31.54
CA ASP A 420 9.14 7.85 -31.97
C ASP A 420 9.99 9.07 -32.34
N ARG A 421 10.11 9.36 -33.64
CA ARG A 421 10.96 10.46 -34.14
C ARG A 421 10.47 11.83 -33.66
N LYS A 422 9.16 12.03 -33.49
CA LYS A 422 8.59 13.31 -33.03
C LYS A 422 8.97 13.57 -31.57
N LEU A 423 8.72 12.59 -30.71
CA LEU A 423 9.03 12.70 -29.28
C LEU A 423 10.55 12.80 -29.05
N LEU A 424 11.35 12.01 -29.76
CA LEU A 424 12.82 12.12 -29.68
C LEU A 424 13.34 13.46 -30.23
N GLY A 425 12.70 14.02 -31.24
CA GLY A 425 13.02 15.38 -31.74
C GLY A 425 12.72 16.46 -30.71
N GLU A 426 11.59 16.35 -30.00
CA GLU A 426 11.24 17.24 -28.90
C GLU A 426 12.21 17.09 -27.72
N ALA A 427 12.61 15.85 -27.37
CA ALA A 427 13.63 15.61 -26.35
C ALA A 427 14.96 16.30 -26.67
N VAL A 428 15.44 16.22 -27.93
CA VAL A 428 16.67 16.93 -28.39
C VAL A 428 16.51 18.43 -28.22
N TRP A 429 15.34 18.98 -28.59
CA TRP A 429 15.09 20.43 -28.44
C TRP A 429 15.11 20.84 -26.96
N LEU A 430 14.42 20.13 -26.08
CA LEU A 430 14.41 20.41 -24.65
C LEU A 430 15.81 20.35 -24.02
N LEU A 431 16.64 19.37 -24.42
CA LEU A 431 18.01 19.27 -23.96
C LEU A 431 18.83 20.49 -24.40
N ALA A 432 18.67 20.93 -25.65
CA ALA A 432 19.36 22.11 -26.18
C ALA A 432 18.96 23.40 -25.43
N GLU A 433 17.65 23.58 -25.16
CA GLU A 433 17.12 24.71 -24.37
C GLU A 433 17.62 24.67 -22.91
N ALA A 434 17.88 23.47 -22.36
CA ALA A 434 18.47 23.28 -21.04
C ALA A 434 20.00 23.42 -21.02
N GLY A 435 20.62 23.81 -22.17
CA GLY A 435 22.07 24.03 -22.30
C GLY A 435 22.91 22.80 -22.69
N TRP A 436 22.22 21.65 -22.95
CA TRP A 436 22.91 20.42 -23.40
C TRP A 436 22.93 20.31 -24.91
N LYS A 437 24.03 20.74 -25.53
CA LYS A 437 24.19 20.82 -26.97
C LYS A 437 24.89 19.59 -27.54
N ARG A 438 24.48 19.16 -28.73
CA ARG A 438 25.06 17.99 -29.39
C ARG A 438 26.52 18.22 -29.78
N GLN A 439 27.39 17.29 -29.36
CA GLN A 439 28.81 17.23 -29.71
C GLN A 439 29.13 15.79 -30.13
N GLY A 440 29.16 15.56 -31.45
CA GLY A 440 29.25 14.21 -31.98
C GLY A 440 28.03 13.34 -31.63
N PRO A 441 28.22 12.15 -31.07
CA PRO A 441 27.11 11.28 -30.67
C PRO A 441 26.44 11.69 -29.37
N LEU A 442 27.09 12.50 -28.53
CA LEU A 442 26.62 12.84 -27.19
C LEU A 442 26.22 14.32 -27.05
N VAL A 443 25.49 14.66 -26.02
CA VAL A 443 25.21 16.04 -25.61
C VAL A 443 26.15 16.47 -24.49
N GLN A 444 26.59 17.73 -24.52
CA GLN A 444 27.49 18.34 -23.54
C GLN A 444 26.96 19.71 -23.12
N ASN A 445 27.27 20.13 -21.91
CA ASN A 445 27.02 21.48 -21.43
C ASN A 445 28.17 22.43 -21.85
N ASP A 446 28.06 23.70 -21.50
CA ASP A 446 29.07 24.72 -21.87
C ASP A 446 30.46 24.49 -21.23
N LYS A 447 30.54 23.59 -20.20
CA LYS A 447 31.82 23.17 -19.60
C LYS A 447 32.42 21.94 -20.27
N GLY A 448 31.77 21.38 -21.28
CA GLY A 448 32.20 20.14 -21.94
C GLY A 448 31.84 18.85 -21.18
N GLU A 449 31.04 18.94 -20.12
CA GLU A 449 30.59 17.78 -19.35
C GLU A 449 29.47 17.06 -20.13
N ARG A 450 29.54 15.73 -20.18
CA ARG A 450 28.50 14.88 -20.82
C ARG A 450 27.29 14.73 -19.94
N LEU A 451 26.09 14.63 -20.51
CA LEU A 451 24.90 14.23 -19.78
C LEU A 451 24.89 12.71 -19.61
N MET A 452 25.31 12.26 -18.43
CA MET A 452 25.36 10.86 -18.07
C MET A 452 24.11 10.50 -17.26
N LEU A 453 23.58 9.27 -17.47
CA LEU A 453 22.47 8.71 -16.70
C LEU A 453 22.62 7.20 -16.54
N GLU A 454 22.65 6.72 -15.29
CA GLU A 454 22.63 5.30 -14.95
C GLU A 454 21.27 4.92 -14.36
N ILE A 455 20.59 3.93 -14.96
CA ILE A 455 19.37 3.35 -14.37
C ILE A 455 19.79 2.20 -13.45
N LEU A 456 19.50 2.33 -12.16
CA LEU A 456 19.75 1.29 -11.16
C LEU A 456 18.60 0.29 -11.13
N VAL A 457 18.90 -0.99 -11.32
CA VAL A 457 17.92 -2.11 -11.29
C VAL A 457 18.44 -3.29 -10.49
N ASN A 458 17.52 -4.14 -10.00
CA ASN A 458 17.83 -5.37 -9.26
C ASN A 458 17.14 -6.62 -9.85
N ASP A 459 16.47 -6.49 -10.99
CA ASP A 459 15.66 -7.55 -11.60
C ASP A 459 15.83 -7.54 -13.12
N ASP A 460 16.00 -8.72 -13.73
CA ASP A 460 16.11 -8.92 -15.18
C ASP A 460 14.88 -8.44 -15.97
N VAL A 461 13.71 -8.43 -15.32
CA VAL A 461 12.48 -7.92 -15.94
C VAL A 461 12.62 -6.45 -16.27
N PHE A 462 13.17 -5.64 -15.32
CA PHE A 462 13.41 -4.22 -15.57
C PHE A 462 14.55 -3.98 -16.55
N VAL A 463 15.62 -4.79 -16.55
CA VAL A 463 16.66 -4.72 -17.59
C VAL A 463 16.05 -4.84 -19.00
N ARG A 464 15.10 -5.77 -19.17
CA ARG A 464 14.41 -5.95 -20.46
C ARG A 464 13.53 -4.76 -20.85
N VAL A 465 12.87 -4.13 -19.89
CA VAL A 465 12.00 -2.97 -20.12
C VAL A 465 12.82 -1.71 -20.36
N ASP A 466 13.87 -1.50 -19.57
CA ASP A 466 14.69 -0.29 -19.62
C ASP A 466 15.66 -0.27 -20.83
N SER A 467 16.00 -1.42 -21.40
CA SER A 467 16.94 -1.49 -22.55
C SER A 467 16.49 -0.65 -23.74
N PRO A 468 15.26 -0.77 -24.29
CA PRO A 468 14.80 0.10 -25.37
C PRO A 468 14.69 1.57 -24.95
N PHE A 469 14.39 1.86 -23.69
CA PHE A 469 14.37 3.21 -23.14
C PHE A 469 15.78 3.83 -23.17
N VAL A 470 16.81 3.10 -22.71
CA VAL A 470 18.21 3.50 -22.77
C VAL A 470 18.68 3.75 -24.22
N GLU A 471 18.28 2.89 -25.16
CA GLU A 471 18.62 3.08 -26.57
C GLU A 471 18.02 4.38 -27.14
N ASN A 472 16.80 4.75 -26.75
CA ASN A 472 16.22 6.02 -27.14
C ASN A 472 16.91 7.22 -26.48
N MET A 473 17.33 7.12 -25.21
CA MET A 473 18.13 8.14 -24.55
C MET A 473 19.48 8.34 -25.24
N ARG A 474 20.15 7.26 -25.64
CA ARG A 474 21.39 7.32 -26.43
C ARG A 474 21.18 7.97 -27.80
N ALA A 475 20.04 7.70 -28.44
CA ALA A 475 19.70 8.30 -29.73
C ALA A 475 19.57 9.83 -29.67
N VAL A 476 19.09 10.39 -28.53
CA VAL A 476 19.03 11.83 -28.31
C VAL A 476 20.34 12.41 -27.76
N GLY A 477 21.35 11.57 -27.49
CA GLY A 477 22.69 11.98 -27.10
C GLY A 477 23.00 11.92 -25.60
N ILE A 478 22.10 11.33 -24.80
CA ILE A 478 22.39 11.06 -23.39
C ILE A 478 23.32 9.84 -23.29
N ASP A 479 24.38 9.92 -22.48
CA ASP A 479 25.28 8.80 -22.19
C ASP A 479 24.60 7.91 -21.14
N ALA A 480 23.62 7.09 -21.58
CA ALA A 480 22.73 6.31 -20.74
C ALA A 480 23.18 4.86 -20.61
N SER A 481 23.03 4.26 -19.41
CA SER A 481 23.38 2.87 -19.12
C SER A 481 22.42 2.26 -18.08
N ILE A 482 22.43 0.92 -17.97
CA ILE A 482 21.74 0.17 -16.92
C ILE A 482 22.78 -0.44 -15.99
N ARG A 483 22.58 -0.26 -14.69
CA ARG A 483 23.38 -0.89 -13.64
C ARG A 483 22.53 -1.89 -12.87
N GLN A 484 22.73 -3.15 -13.14
CA GLN A 484 22.13 -4.22 -12.37
C GLN A 484 22.98 -4.57 -11.15
N VAL A 485 22.32 -4.67 -9.98
CA VAL A 485 22.94 -5.04 -8.70
C VAL A 485 22.05 -6.08 -7.99
N ASP A 486 22.60 -6.76 -6.98
CA ASP A 486 21.81 -7.64 -6.13
C ASP A 486 20.81 -6.85 -5.25
N PRO A 487 19.74 -7.49 -4.73
CA PRO A 487 18.71 -6.80 -3.94
C PRO A 487 19.22 -6.09 -2.69
N ALA A 488 20.27 -6.62 -2.03
CA ALA A 488 20.82 -6.00 -0.82
C ALA A 488 21.57 -4.70 -1.16
N GLN A 489 22.41 -4.75 -2.20
CA GLN A 489 23.10 -3.56 -2.70
C GLN A 489 22.11 -2.52 -3.25
N TYR A 490 21.04 -2.97 -3.92
CA TYR A 490 19.97 -2.08 -4.40
C TYR A 490 19.32 -1.31 -3.23
N ALA A 491 18.98 -2.00 -2.14
CA ALA A 491 18.36 -1.39 -0.97
C ALA A 491 19.30 -0.37 -0.28
N VAL A 492 20.59 -0.68 -0.15
CA VAL A 492 21.59 0.25 0.40
C VAL A 492 21.69 1.51 -0.46
N ARG A 493 21.91 1.36 -1.79
CA ARG A 493 22.02 2.49 -2.72
C ARG A 493 20.73 3.32 -2.77
N GLN A 494 19.56 2.69 -2.69
CA GLN A 494 18.27 3.38 -2.57
C GLN A 494 18.20 4.25 -1.31
N ASN A 495 18.54 3.69 -0.17
CA ASN A 495 18.48 4.39 1.12
C ASN A 495 19.48 5.55 1.21
N ASP A 496 20.63 5.43 0.55
CA ASP A 496 21.69 6.45 0.51
C ASP A 496 21.54 7.42 -0.66
N PHE A 497 20.48 7.24 -1.49
CA PHE A 497 20.24 8.03 -2.71
C PHE A 497 21.41 7.98 -3.71
N ASP A 498 22.15 6.86 -3.74
CA ASP A 498 23.27 6.66 -4.66
C ASP A 498 22.81 6.04 -5.99
N PHE A 499 22.08 6.81 -6.77
CA PHE A 499 21.60 6.49 -8.11
C PHE A 499 21.35 7.77 -8.91
N ASP A 500 21.26 7.67 -10.23
CA ASP A 500 20.77 8.73 -11.10
C ASP A 500 19.26 8.59 -11.35
N MET A 501 18.82 7.39 -11.72
CA MET A 501 17.42 7.04 -11.93
C MET A 501 17.15 5.62 -11.44
N MET A 502 16.00 5.39 -10.82
CA MET A 502 15.56 4.06 -10.40
C MET A 502 14.03 3.96 -10.40
N SER A 503 13.48 2.75 -10.60
CA SER A 503 12.04 2.50 -10.54
C SER A 503 11.59 2.09 -9.16
N LEU A 504 10.42 2.58 -8.75
CA LEU A 504 9.75 2.14 -7.52
C LEU A 504 8.23 2.19 -7.68
N ALA A 505 7.55 1.26 -7.00
CA ALA A 505 6.11 1.29 -6.80
C ALA A 505 5.80 1.65 -5.34
N LEU A 506 4.96 2.66 -5.13
CA LEU A 506 4.54 3.15 -3.82
C LEU A 506 3.03 3.07 -3.69
N ASN A 507 2.56 2.57 -2.55
CA ASN A 507 1.16 2.61 -2.19
C ASN A 507 0.91 3.86 -1.31
N LEU A 508 0.11 4.80 -1.83
CA LEU A 508 -0.29 6.00 -1.11
C LEU A 508 -1.63 5.78 -0.38
N PHE A 509 -2.20 4.59 -0.53
CA PHE A 509 -3.46 4.14 0.08
C PHE A 509 -4.71 4.88 -0.43
N ALA A 510 -5.88 4.39 -0.01
CA ALA A 510 -7.16 5.00 -0.39
C ALA A 510 -7.41 6.33 0.33
N THR A 511 -6.74 6.59 1.45
CA THR A 511 -6.73 7.86 2.16
C THR A 511 -5.28 8.22 2.51
N PRO A 512 -4.57 8.96 1.64
CA PRO A 512 -3.21 9.43 1.91
C PRO A 512 -3.19 10.35 3.13
N THR A 513 -2.28 10.09 4.07
CA THR A 513 -2.09 10.94 5.26
C THR A 513 -0.89 11.85 5.11
N TYR A 514 -0.81 12.88 5.94
CA TYR A 514 0.34 13.78 6.01
C TYR A 514 1.68 13.00 6.05
N ASP A 515 1.79 11.99 6.91
CA ASP A 515 3.03 11.21 7.09
C ASP A 515 3.43 10.46 5.82
N THR A 516 2.43 9.93 5.09
CA THR A 516 2.66 9.25 3.81
C THR A 516 3.19 10.24 2.77
N LEU A 517 2.53 11.40 2.64
CA LEU A 517 2.93 12.44 1.68
C LEU A 517 4.29 13.05 2.03
N GLU A 518 4.53 13.30 3.32
CA GLU A 518 5.79 13.82 3.83
C GLU A 518 6.96 12.89 3.50
N ASN A 519 6.82 11.61 3.75
CA ASN A 519 7.87 10.63 3.48
C ASN A 519 8.27 10.57 2.01
N ILE A 520 7.35 10.92 1.08
CA ILE A 520 7.54 10.76 -0.37
C ILE A 520 7.90 12.08 -1.06
N PHE A 521 7.33 13.22 -0.62
CA PHE A 521 7.38 14.47 -1.40
C PHE A 521 7.88 15.70 -0.63
N HIS A 522 7.97 15.66 0.71
CA HIS A 522 8.28 16.86 1.50
C HIS A 522 9.79 17.15 1.54
N SER A 523 10.16 18.44 1.51
CA SER A 523 11.56 18.92 1.55
C SER A 523 12.34 18.38 2.75
N ARG A 524 11.70 18.23 3.90
CA ARG A 524 12.30 17.72 5.14
C ARG A 524 12.85 16.31 4.99
N THR A 525 12.27 15.49 4.13
CA THR A 525 12.68 14.12 3.88
C THR A 525 13.63 13.97 2.69
N ALA A 526 13.87 15.06 1.95
CA ALA A 526 14.68 15.05 0.74
C ALA A 526 16.10 14.48 0.93
N ASN A 527 16.70 14.62 2.12
CA ASN A 527 18.04 14.12 2.41
C ASN A 527 18.09 13.18 3.64
N VAL A 528 16.93 12.62 4.02
CA VAL A 528 16.86 11.66 5.13
C VAL A 528 17.02 10.25 4.56
N SER A 529 18.11 9.58 4.90
CA SER A 529 18.40 8.19 4.48
C SER A 529 17.22 7.26 4.80
N GLY A 530 16.84 6.43 3.82
CA GLY A 530 15.71 5.53 3.93
C GLY A 530 14.33 6.15 3.67
N SER A 531 14.22 7.49 3.49
CA SER A 531 12.96 8.11 3.05
C SER A 531 12.58 7.66 1.65
N ARG A 532 11.32 7.84 1.28
CA ARG A 532 10.80 7.55 -0.06
C ARG A 532 10.80 8.78 -0.98
N ASN A 533 11.33 9.90 -0.53
CA ASN A 533 11.57 11.07 -1.37
C ASN A 533 12.81 10.82 -2.27
N LEU A 534 12.68 9.82 -3.15
CA LEU A 534 13.76 9.36 -4.02
C LEU A 534 14.23 10.45 -5.00
N PRO A 535 13.35 11.27 -5.59
CA PRO A 535 13.80 12.37 -6.45
C PRO A 535 14.59 13.45 -5.71
N GLY A 536 14.44 13.56 -4.40
CA GLY A 536 14.98 14.69 -3.63
C GLY A 536 14.15 15.96 -3.82
N THR A 537 12.83 15.80 -3.95
CA THR A 537 11.89 16.92 -4.02
C THR A 537 12.09 17.82 -2.80
N ALA A 538 12.41 19.09 -3.04
CA ALA A 538 12.61 20.10 -2.02
C ALA A 538 12.01 21.42 -2.52
N ASP A 539 10.73 21.65 -2.21
CA ASP A 539 9.94 22.75 -2.74
C ASP A 539 8.92 23.22 -1.71
N ALA A 540 8.97 24.51 -1.36
CA ALA A 540 8.11 25.09 -0.33
C ALA A 540 6.62 25.07 -0.70
N ALA A 541 6.28 25.17 -1.98
CA ALA A 541 4.89 25.10 -2.43
C ALA A 541 4.34 23.67 -2.29
N VAL A 542 5.16 22.64 -2.62
CA VAL A 542 4.81 21.24 -2.37
C VAL A 542 4.61 20.98 -0.88
N ASP A 543 5.52 21.48 -0.02
CA ASP A 543 5.40 21.33 1.44
C ASP A 543 4.12 21.93 1.98
N ARG A 544 3.73 23.11 1.48
CA ARG A 544 2.49 23.77 1.87
C ARG A 544 1.26 22.99 1.41
N LEU A 545 1.25 22.44 0.20
CA LEU A 545 0.15 21.61 -0.30
C LEU A 545 0.01 20.31 0.51
N ILE A 546 1.12 19.70 0.93
CA ILE A 546 1.11 18.56 1.84
C ILE A 546 0.50 18.95 3.20
N ALA A 547 0.83 20.12 3.73
CA ALA A 547 0.23 20.60 4.97
C ALA A 547 -1.29 20.82 4.83
N ILE A 548 -1.75 21.45 3.73
CA ILE A 548 -3.18 21.63 3.44
C ILE A 548 -3.90 20.28 3.36
N ALA A 549 -3.33 19.31 2.65
CA ALA A 549 -3.89 17.95 2.59
C ALA A 549 -3.97 17.27 3.96
N GLY A 550 -2.96 17.50 4.82
CA GLY A 550 -2.92 16.99 6.20
C GLY A 550 -3.93 17.65 7.14
N GLU A 551 -4.38 18.87 6.83
CA GLU A 551 -5.36 19.65 7.61
C GLU A 551 -6.81 19.48 7.12
N ALA A 552 -7.02 18.72 6.03
CA ALA A 552 -8.34 18.48 5.45
C ALA A 552 -9.31 17.88 6.49
N LYS A 553 -10.52 18.41 6.52
CA LYS A 553 -11.58 18.02 7.46
C LYS A 553 -12.66 17.15 6.84
N SER A 554 -12.63 17.01 5.53
CA SER A 554 -13.50 16.13 4.77
C SER A 554 -12.75 15.46 3.63
N ARG A 555 -13.36 14.43 3.03
CA ARG A 555 -12.81 13.75 1.86
C ARG A 555 -12.78 14.65 0.63
N GLU A 556 -13.75 15.55 0.51
CA GLU A 556 -13.81 16.54 -0.57
C GLU A 556 -12.63 17.52 -0.46
N GLU A 557 -12.35 18.05 0.72
CA GLU A 557 -11.20 18.93 0.96
C GLU A 557 -9.87 18.23 0.66
N LEU A 558 -9.73 16.96 1.12
CA LEU A 558 -8.56 16.14 0.82
C LEU A 558 -8.42 15.92 -0.69
N THR A 559 -9.52 15.62 -1.38
CA THR A 559 -9.52 15.37 -2.83
C THR A 559 -9.05 16.61 -3.61
N VAL A 560 -9.57 17.79 -3.28
CA VAL A 560 -9.13 19.04 -3.92
C VAL A 560 -7.64 19.29 -3.65
N ALA A 561 -7.19 19.16 -2.41
CA ALA A 561 -5.78 19.38 -2.04
C ALA A 561 -4.84 18.39 -2.78
N LEU A 562 -5.20 17.12 -2.87
CA LEU A 562 -4.38 16.11 -3.54
C LEU A 562 -4.40 16.24 -5.06
N ARG A 563 -5.49 16.68 -5.68
CA ARG A 563 -5.53 17.02 -7.11
C ARG A 563 -4.60 18.19 -7.43
N VAL A 564 -4.59 19.21 -6.59
CA VAL A 564 -3.65 20.32 -6.73
C VAL A 564 -2.21 19.84 -6.59
N LEU A 565 -1.92 19.01 -5.58
CA LEU A 565 -0.60 18.42 -5.40
C LEU A 565 -0.19 17.56 -6.62
N ASP A 566 -1.10 16.76 -7.17
CA ASP A 566 -0.85 15.95 -8.38
C ASP A 566 -0.47 16.82 -9.59
N ARG A 567 -1.21 17.94 -9.82
CA ARG A 567 -0.88 18.90 -10.89
C ARG A 567 0.54 19.42 -10.77
N VAL A 568 0.89 19.86 -9.56
CA VAL A 568 2.22 20.43 -9.28
C VAL A 568 3.31 19.38 -9.47
N LEU A 569 3.16 18.18 -8.91
CA LEU A 569 4.14 17.10 -9.03
C LEU A 569 4.33 16.67 -10.50
N ARG A 570 3.26 16.61 -11.29
CA ARG A 570 3.31 16.28 -12.72
C ARG A 570 3.98 17.38 -13.53
N ALA A 571 3.69 18.66 -13.23
CA ALA A 571 4.33 19.79 -13.89
C ALA A 571 5.84 19.84 -13.62
N ARG A 572 6.27 19.47 -12.41
CA ARG A 572 7.68 19.39 -12.00
C ARG A 572 8.45 18.23 -12.64
N MET A 573 7.77 17.17 -13.05
CA MET A 573 8.36 15.95 -13.60
C MET A 573 9.46 15.36 -12.68
N ASP A 574 9.20 15.31 -11.37
CA ASP A 574 10.11 14.72 -10.40
C ASP A 574 10.13 13.18 -10.52
N TRP A 575 9.01 12.60 -10.92
CA TRP A 575 8.83 11.21 -11.31
C TRP A 575 8.43 11.11 -12.78
N ILE A 576 8.94 10.09 -13.48
CA ILE A 576 8.39 9.68 -14.77
C ILE A 576 7.44 8.52 -14.49
N PRO A 577 6.11 8.73 -14.54
CA PRO A 577 5.14 7.66 -14.36
C PRO A 577 5.35 6.58 -15.43
N ASN A 578 5.26 5.30 -15.04
CA ASN A 578 5.49 4.24 -16.01
C ASN A 578 4.17 3.54 -16.42
N TRP A 579 3.67 2.52 -15.74
CA TRP A 579 2.43 1.81 -16.09
C TRP A 579 1.79 1.20 -14.86
N TYR A 580 0.52 0.80 -14.99
CA TYR A 580 -0.20 0.06 -13.96
C TYR A 580 -1.10 -1.01 -14.58
N SER A 581 -1.54 -1.98 -13.77
CA SER A 581 -2.58 -2.94 -14.15
C SER A 581 -3.92 -2.42 -13.65
N ALA A 582 -4.88 -2.23 -14.55
CA ALA A 582 -6.24 -1.83 -14.18
C ALA A 582 -7.06 -2.99 -13.58
N ASN A 583 -6.56 -4.24 -13.70
CA ASN A 583 -7.28 -5.43 -13.34
C ASN A 583 -6.43 -6.46 -12.60
N HIS A 584 -7.06 -7.19 -11.66
CA HIS A 584 -6.59 -8.48 -11.19
C HIS A 584 -6.82 -9.54 -12.26
N ARG A 585 -5.79 -10.20 -12.71
CA ARG A 585 -5.86 -11.33 -13.63
C ARG A 585 -5.97 -12.62 -12.82
N ALA A 586 -7.16 -13.19 -12.74
CA ALA A 586 -7.45 -14.38 -11.95
C ALA A 586 -7.79 -15.59 -12.83
N ALA A 587 -7.27 -16.74 -12.48
CA ALA A 587 -7.66 -18.02 -13.04
C ALA A 587 -8.08 -18.97 -11.93
N TYR A 588 -9.20 -19.66 -12.12
CA TYR A 588 -9.74 -20.58 -11.11
C TYR A 588 -10.50 -21.73 -11.76
N TRP A 589 -10.50 -22.86 -11.08
CA TRP A 589 -11.38 -23.97 -11.42
C TRP A 589 -12.82 -23.56 -11.16
N ASP A 590 -13.75 -23.81 -12.10
CA ASP A 590 -15.14 -23.33 -12.02
C ASP A 590 -15.95 -24.11 -10.99
N MET A 591 -15.60 -23.91 -9.73
CA MET A 591 -16.21 -24.54 -8.56
C MET A 591 -16.51 -23.52 -7.46
N PHE A 592 -16.49 -22.23 -7.79
CA PHE A 592 -16.70 -21.15 -6.82
C PHE A 592 -17.88 -20.28 -7.20
N GLY A 593 -18.59 -19.80 -6.18
CA GLY A 593 -19.54 -18.72 -6.26
C GLY A 593 -18.99 -17.47 -5.57
N PHE A 594 -19.43 -16.30 -6.02
CA PHE A 594 -19.05 -15.00 -5.46
C PHE A 594 -20.07 -13.93 -5.84
N VAL A 595 -20.03 -12.78 -5.14
CA VAL A 595 -20.85 -11.61 -5.42
C VAL A 595 -20.13 -10.68 -6.40
N GLU A 596 -20.88 -10.04 -7.28
CA GLU A 596 -20.42 -9.01 -8.19
C GLU A 596 -21.25 -7.73 -8.06
N PRO A 597 -20.62 -6.56 -8.24
CA PRO A 597 -19.18 -6.33 -8.41
C PRO A 597 -18.39 -6.65 -7.14
N LYS A 598 -17.08 -6.94 -7.29
CA LYS A 598 -16.19 -7.02 -6.12
C LYS A 598 -16.12 -5.64 -5.42
N PRO A 599 -15.79 -5.59 -4.12
CA PRO A 599 -15.61 -4.32 -3.43
C PRO A 599 -14.41 -3.53 -3.98
N ASP A 600 -14.48 -2.20 -3.89
CA ASP A 600 -13.51 -1.27 -4.49
C ASP A 600 -12.12 -1.29 -3.84
N TYR A 601 -12.00 -1.72 -2.56
CA TYR A 601 -10.77 -1.58 -1.77
C TYR A 601 -10.20 -2.90 -1.25
N GLY A 602 -10.53 -4.01 -1.89
CA GLY A 602 -9.95 -5.31 -1.57
C GLY A 602 -10.47 -6.46 -2.43
N PHE A 603 -9.66 -7.56 -2.48
CA PHE A 603 -10.00 -8.77 -3.24
C PHE A 603 -9.57 -10.05 -2.49
N PRO A 604 -9.91 -10.23 -1.20
CA PRO A 604 -9.58 -11.44 -0.44
C PRO A 604 -10.56 -12.57 -0.78
N ILE A 605 -10.36 -13.24 -1.90
CA ILE A 605 -11.28 -14.27 -2.41
C ILE A 605 -11.46 -15.43 -1.43
N GLU A 606 -10.42 -15.79 -0.69
CA GLU A 606 -10.41 -16.84 0.31
C GLU A 606 -11.35 -16.56 1.50
N LEU A 607 -11.71 -15.29 1.71
CA LEU A 607 -12.62 -14.87 2.77
C LEU A 607 -14.06 -14.68 2.26
N MET A 608 -14.24 -14.25 1.00
CA MET A 608 -15.52 -13.79 0.45
C MET A 608 -16.22 -14.83 -0.43
N TRP A 609 -15.45 -15.62 -1.20
CA TRP A 609 -16.01 -16.62 -2.11
C TRP A 609 -16.51 -17.85 -1.35
N TRP A 610 -17.27 -18.72 -2.03
CA TRP A 610 -17.76 -19.97 -1.47
C TRP A 610 -17.61 -21.13 -2.46
N PHE A 611 -17.59 -22.34 -1.95
CA PHE A 611 -17.62 -23.55 -2.75
C PHE A 611 -19.04 -23.78 -3.30
N ASP A 612 -19.18 -23.85 -4.61
CA ASP A 612 -20.41 -24.12 -5.33
C ASP A 612 -20.44 -25.59 -5.75
N LYS A 613 -21.27 -26.38 -5.09
CA LYS A 613 -21.35 -27.84 -5.30
C LYS A 613 -21.81 -28.21 -6.69
N ASP A 614 -22.73 -27.45 -7.28
CA ASP A 614 -23.28 -27.74 -8.60
C ASP A 614 -22.23 -27.49 -9.68
N LYS A 615 -21.54 -26.38 -9.60
CA LYS A 615 -20.40 -26.07 -10.48
C LYS A 615 -19.27 -27.10 -10.33
N ALA A 616 -18.92 -27.46 -9.09
CA ALA A 616 -17.89 -28.46 -8.82
C ALA A 616 -18.25 -29.84 -9.42
N ALA A 617 -19.51 -30.24 -9.28
CA ALA A 617 -20.02 -31.50 -9.89
C ALA A 617 -19.94 -31.44 -11.44
N ALA A 618 -20.29 -30.31 -12.05
CA ALA A 618 -20.26 -30.14 -13.50
C ALA A 618 -18.85 -30.32 -14.10
N ILE A 619 -17.79 -29.99 -13.34
CA ILE A 619 -16.39 -30.18 -13.78
C ILE A 619 -15.71 -31.44 -13.23
N GLY A 620 -16.44 -32.27 -12.45
CA GLY A 620 -15.94 -33.52 -11.84
C GLY A 620 -15.04 -33.31 -10.63
N LYS A 621 -15.33 -32.27 -9.80
CA LYS A 621 -14.61 -31.90 -8.56
C LYS A 621 -15.55 -31.81 -7.33
N ALA A 622 -16.69 -32.51 -7.36
CA ALA A 622 -17.65 -32.54 -6.24
C ALA A 622 -17.15 -33.41 -5.08
#